data_f4844b3ae383d9d7cc6ab2fe05940fa9
#
_entry.id   f4844b3ae383d9d7cc6ab2fe05940fa9
#
_cell.length_a   1.000
_cell.length_b   1.000
_cell.length_c   1.000
_cell.angle_alpha   90.00
_cell.angle_beta   90.00
_cell.angle_gamma   90.00
#
_symmetry.space_group_name_H-M   'P 1'
#
loop_
_entity.id
_entity.type
_entity.pdbx_description
1 polymer ?
#
loop_
_entity_poly.entity_id
_entity_poly.type
_entity_poly.pdbx_seq_one_letter_code
_entity_poly.pdbx_strand_id
1 'polypeptide(L)'
;MEQKRTINNKLSWVFTILSIGELAAALAIVAYGLLKGHMSGLTCNVIMGAALGIYWLLADVAEPFAVHRFDGITQAQKEAYVKYILLDLVGFAGIAYFLFGVGGSTSGSSGGILGAVVYVVVMKPKRTNQQIFYGYIDPEAEQTEEEESEEAVENTLEEPEKEQE
;
A
#
# COMPACT_ATOMS: atom_id res chain seq x y z
N MET A 1 8.84 -4.45 -32.03
CA MET A 1 7.42 -4.92 -32.12
C MET A 1 6.83 -4.77 -30.73
N GLU A 2 6.03 -3.72 -30.51
CA GLU A 2 5.29 -3.56 -29.26
C GLU A 2 4.20 -4.64 -29.19
N GLN A 3 4.38 -5.59 -28.31
CA GLN A 3 3.37 -6.60 -28.02
C GLN A 3 2.25 -5.92 -27.23
N LYS A 4 1.18 -5.56 -27.92
CA LYS A 4 0.02 -4.88 -27.36
C LYS A 4 -0.56 -5.73 -26.23
N ARG A 5 -0.37 -5.26 -25.00
CA ARG A 5 -0.86 -5.91 -23.78
C ARG A 5 -2.38 -6.08 -23.86
N THR A 6 -2.84 -7.31 -23.96
CA THR A 6 -4.27 -7.61 -23.95
C THR A 6 -4.70 -7.91 -22.51
N ILE A 7 -4.80 -6.87 -21.69
CA ILE A 7 -5.31 -6.99 -20.32
C ILE A 7 -6.81 -7.27 -20.39
N ASN A 8 -7.28 -8.29 -19.67
CA ASN A 8 -8.71 -8.59 -19.59
C ASN A 8 -9.40 -7.64 -18.60
N ASN A 9 -9.74 -6.45 -19.07
CA ASN A 9 -10.39 -5.41 -18.26
C ASN A 9 -11.71 -5.88 -17.61
N LYS A 10 -12.45 -6.80 -18.23
CA LYS A 10 -13.69 -7.32 -17.65
C LYS A 10 -13.40 -8.17 -16.41
N LEU A 11 -12.37 -8.99 -16.46
CA LEU A 11 -11.95 -9.82 -15.33
C LEU A 11 -11.39 -8.95 -14.19
N SER A 12 -10.60 -7.93 -14.51
CA SER A 12 -10.11 -6.95 -13.52
C SER A 12 -11.27 -6.28 -12.78
N TRP A 13 -12.31 -5.86 -13.48
CA TRP A 13 -13.53 -5.30 -12.88
C TRP A 13 -14.22 -6.29 -11.92
N VAL A 14 -14.28 -7.58 -12.29
CA VAL A 14 -14.84 -8.60 -11.41
C VAL A 14 -14.06 -8.71 -10.10
N PHE A 15 -12.73 -8.74 -10.15
CA PHE A 15 -11.89 -8.76 -8.95
C PHE A 15 -12.09 -7.51 -8.09
N THR A 16 -12.18 -6.33 -8.71
CA THR A 16 -12.45 -5.07 -8.00
C THR A 16 -13.80 -5.12 -7.27
N ILE A 17 -14.88 -5.57 -7.95
CA ILE A 17 -16.21 -5.68 -7.34
C ILE A 17 -16.21 -6.69 -6.19
N LEU A 18 -15.55 -7.85 -6.38
CA LEU A 18 -15.46 -8.87 -5.33
C LEU A 18 -14.71 -8.36 -4.11
N SER A 19 -13.58 -7.67 -4.29
CA SER A 19 -12.77 -7.14 -3.20
C SER A 19 -13.51 -6.06 -2.41
N ILE A 20 -14.17 -5.12 -3.10
CA ILE A 20 -14.95 -4.07 -2.46
C ILE A 20 -16.19 -4.65 -1.80
N GLY A 21 -16.87 -5.59 -2.45
CA GLY A 21 -18.08 -6.25 -1.94
C GLY A 21 -17.81 -7.05 -0.67
N GLU A 22 -16.70 -7.78 -0.63
CA GLU A 22 -16.23 -8.54 0.54
C GLU A 22 -15.97 -7.61 1.72
N LEU A 23 -15.22 -6.52 1.51
CA LEU A 23 -14.91 -5.54 2.54
C LEU A 23 -16.18 -4.84 3.07
N ALA A 24 -17.10 -4.49 2.18
CA ALA A 24 -18.39 -3.91 2.55
C ALA A 24 -19.24 -4.88 3.38
N ALA A 25 -19.25 -6.17 3.02
CA ALA A 25 -19.95 -7.21 3.76
C ALA A 25 -19.35 -7.39 5.18
N ALA A 26 -18.03 -7.42 5.30
CA ALA A 26 -17.35 -7.51 6.59
C ALA A 26 -17.67 -6.30 7.49
N LEU A 27 -17.64 -5.09 6.95
CA LEU A 27 -18.04 -3.88 7.65
C LEU A 27 -19.50 -3.93 8.12
N ALA A 28 -20.42 -4.40 7.27
CA ALA A 28 -21.82 -4.55 7.63
C ALA A 28 -22.03 -5.56 8.76
N ILE A 29 -21.33 -6.70 8.73
CA ILE A 29 -21.37 -7.71 9.79
C ILE A 29 -20.87 -7.15 11.11
N VAL A 30 -19.73 -6.46 11.11
CA VAL A 30 -19.15 -5.84 12.31
C VAL A 30 -20.09 -4.76 12.85
N ALA A 31 -20.59 -3.86 12.00
CA ALA A 31 -21.52 -2.81 12.41
C ALA A 31 -22.80 -3.41 13.04
N TYR A 32 -23.39 -4.42 12.41
CA TYR A 32 -24.58 -5.09 12.94
C TYR A 32 -24.30 -5.77 14.28
N GLY A 33 -23.16 -6.47 14.40
CA GLY A 33 -22.77 -7.16 15.63
C GLY A 33 -22.53 -6.20 16.81
N LEU A 34 -21.92 -5.04 16.54
CA LEU A 34 -21.70 -3.98 17.54
C LEU A 34 -23.03 -3.34 17.97
N LEU A 35 -23.91 -3.01 17.03
CA LEU A 35 -25.22 -2.41 17.32
C LEU A 35 -26.12 -3.31 18.16
N LYS A 36 -26.01 -4.62 17.99
CA LYS A 36 -26.78 -5.63 18.77
C LYS A 36 -26.09 -6.03 20.07
N GLY A 37 -24.87 -5.58 20.33
CA GLY A 37 -24.10 -5.95 21.50
C GLY A 37 -23.66 -7.43 21.54
N HIS A 38 -23.65 -8.09 20.38
CA HIS A 38 -23.33 -9.53 20.26
C HIS A 38 -21.86 -9.80 19.91
N MET A 39 -21.05 -8.77 19.68
CA MET A 39 -19.65 -8.90 19.28
C MET A 39 -18.69 -8.28 20.29
N SER A 40 -17.63 -9.01 20.61
CA SER A 40 -16.49 -8.46 21.37
C SER A 40 -15.58 -7.66 20.45
N GLY A 41 -14.81 -6.72 21.01
CA GLY A 41 -13.80 -5.98 20.25
C GLY A 41 -12.79 -6.87 19.56
N LEU A 42 -12.36 -7.96 20.23
CA LEU A 42 -11.47 -8.96 19.63
C LEU A 42 -12.08 -9.62 18.40
N THR A 43 -13.36 -10.00 18.46
CA THR A 43 -14.07 -10.60 17.33
C THR A 43 -14.13 -9.63 16.14
N CYS A 44 -14.41 -8.35 16.41
CA CYS A 44 -14.41 -7.31 15.39
C CYS A 44 -13.03 -7.18 14.71
N ASN A 45 -11.96 -7.14 15.52
CA ASN A 45 -10.59 -7.05 15.00
C ASN A 45 -10.21 -8.26 14.15
N VAL A 46 -10.59 -9.48 14.55
CA VAL A 46 -10.35 -10.70 13.78
C VAL A 46 -11.09 -10.68 12.45
N ILE A 47 -12.38 -10.30 12.46
CA ILE A 47 -13.18 -10.20 11.21
C ILE A 47 -12.58 -9.15 10.27
N MET A 48 -12.26 -7.96 10.77
CA MET A 48 -11.67 -6.91 9.95
C MET A 48 -10.28 -7.26 9.44
N GLY A 49 -9.44 -7.90 10.27
CA GLY A 49 -8.13 -8.37 9.84
C GLY A 49 -8.21 -9.44 8.76
N ALA A 50 -9.14 -10.39 8.89
CA ALA A 50 -9.40 -11.40 7.87
C ALA A 50 -9.92 -10.78 6.56
N ALA A 51 -10.86 -9.83 6.66
CA ALA A 51 -11.39 -9.11 5.51
C ALA A 51 -10.30 -8.34 4.75
N LEU A 52 -9.47 -7.59 5.46
CA LEU A 52 -8.33 -6.89 4.86
C LEU A 52 -7.35 -7.85 4.18
N GLY A 53 -7.08 -9.02 4.78
CA GLY A 53 -6.24 -10.05 4.19
C GLY A 53 -6.83 -10.63 2.90
N ILE A 54 -8.14 -10.91 2.88
CA ILE A 54 -8.85 -11.39 1.69
C ILE A 54 -8.87 -10.32 0.60
N TYR A 55 -9.18 -9.07 0.97
CA TYR A 55 -9.12 -7.93 0.05
C TYR A 55 -7.77 -7.85 -0.64
N TRP A 56 -6.69 -7.88 0.14
CA TRP A 56 -5.32 -7.82 -0.38
C TRP A 56 -5.01 -9.00 -1.30
N LEU A 57 -5.36 -10.23 -0.90
CA LEU A 57 -5.16 -11.41 -1.74
C LEU A 57 -5.90 -11.31 -3.08
N LEU A 58 -7.12 -10.79 -3.07
CA LEU A 58 -7.91 -10.64 -4.30
C LEU A 58 -7.39 -9.52 -5.19
N ALA A 59 -7.13 -8.34 -4.62
CA ALA A 59 -6.80 -7.14 -5.36
C ALA A 59 -5.32 -7.09 -5.78
N ASP A 60 -4.41 -7.44 -4.87
CA ASP A 60 -2.97 -7.21 -5.07
C ASP A 60 -2.21 -8.49 -5.50
N VAL A 61 -2.80 -9.67 -5.26
CA VAL A 61 -2.18 -10.95 -5.66
C VAL A 61 -2.98 -11.63 -6.77
N ALA A 62 -4.25 -11.98 -6.54
CA ALA A 62 -4.99 -12.82 -7.48
C ALA A 62 -5.33 -12.08 -8.79
N GLU A 63 -5.73 -10.80 -8.72
CA GLU A 63 -6.05 -10.01 -9.92
C GLU A 63 -4.89 -9.93 -10.90
N PRO A 64 -3.66 -9.52 -10.53
CA PRO A 64 -2.57 -9.42 -11.48
C PRO A 64 -2.23 -10.75 -12.19
N PHE A 65 -2.35 -11.88 -11.49
CA PHE A 65 -2.15 -13.20 -12.10
C PHE A 65 -3.30 -13.58 -13.02
N ALA A 66 -4.54 -13.40 -12.60
CA ALA A 66 -5.72 -13.79 -13.34
C ALA A 66 -5.91 -13.00 -14.64
N VAL A 67 -5.50 -11.71 -14.66
CA VAL A 67 -5.63 -10.87 -15.86
C VAL A 67 -4.35 -10.83 -16.70
N HIS A 68 -3.36 -11.70 -16.40
CA HIS A 68 -2.09 -11.78 -17.13
C HIS A 68 -1.30 -10.46 -17.16
N ARG A 69 -1.27 -9.72 -16.03
CA ARG A 69 -0.52 -8.45 -15.94
C ARG A 69 0.98 -8.62 -16.05
N PHE A 70 1.48 -9.83 -15.77
CA PHE A 70 2.91 -10.15 -15.87
C PHE A 70 3.39 -10.41 -17.29
N ASP A 71 2.48 -10.54 -18.26
CA ASP A 71 2.84 -10.79 -19.63
C ASP A 71 3.42 -9.52 -20.28
N GLY A 72 4.66 -9.60 -20.76
CA GLY A 72 5.33 -8.50 -21.47
C GLY A 72 5.74 -7.31 -20.59
N ILE A 73 5.82 -7.47 -19.25
CA ILE A 73 6.33 -6.42 -18.36
C ILE A 73 7.86 -6.38 -18.34
N THR A 74 8.40 -5.19 -18.08
CA THR A 74 9.84 -4.97 -17.93
C THR A 74 10.37 -5.57 -16.62
N GLN A 75 11.69 -5.72 -16.51
CA GLN A 75 12.32 -6.17 -15.27
C GLN A 75 12.05 -5.17 -14.12
N ALA A 76 12.13 -3.87 -14.39
CA ALA A 76 11.83 -2.83 -13.41
C ALA A 76 10.40 -2.93 -12.87
N GLN A 77 9.42 -3.21 -13.73
CA GLN A 77 8.02 -3.43 -13.30
C GLN A 77 7.86 -4.67 -12.43
N LYS A 78 8.62 -5.77 -12.70
CA LYS A 78 8.62 -6.96 -11.83
C LYS A 78 9.19 -6.65 -10.44
N GLU A 79 10.30 -5.93 -10.40
CA GLU A 79 10.93 -5.51 -9.15
C GLU A 79 10.02 -4.58 -8.35
N ALA A 80 9.37 -3.63 -9.01
CA ALA A 80 8.38 -2.77 -8.39
C ALA A 80 7.21 -3.56 -7.80
N TYR A 81 6.71 -4.60 -8.49
CA TYR A 81 5.69 -5.49 -7.94
C TYR A 81 6.16 -6.19 -6.67
N VAL A 82 7.37 -6.76 -6.68
CA VAL A 82 7.92 -7.42 -5.48
C VAL A 82 8.07 -6.44 -4.33
N LYS A 83 8.60 -5.25 -4.59
CA LYS A 83 8.76 -4.19 -3.58
C LYS A 83 7.41 -3.79 -2.99
N TYR A 84 6.39 -3.56 -3.82
CA TYR A 84 5.08 -3.15 -3.32
C TYR A 84 4.39 -4.24 -2.49
N ILE A 85 4.50 -5.53 -2.88
CA ILE A 85 3.97 -6.65 -2.09
C ILE A 85 4.70 -6.79 -0.74
N LEU A 86 6.03 -6.61 -0.72
CA LEU A 86 6.79 -6.62 0.54
C LEU A 86 6.38 -5.47 1.47
N LEU A 87 6.16 -4.27 0.91
CA LEU A 87 5.67 -3.12 1.68
C LEU A 87 4.26 -3.36 2.24
N ASP A 88 3.40 -4.08 1.51
CA ASP A 88 2.10 -4.51 2.04
C ASP A 88 2.23 -5.45 3.22
N LEU A 89 3.10 -6.44 3.14
CA LEU A 89 3.34 -7.35 4.25
C LEU A 89 3.86 -6.61 5.50
N VAL A 90 4.75 -5.63 5.31
CA VAL A 90 5.20 -4.76 6.42
C VAL A 90 4.05 -3.93 6.96
N GLY A 91 3.19 -3.37 6.10
CA GLY A 91 2.00 -2.65 6.49
C GLY A 91 1.01 -3.51 7.28
N PHE A 92 0.74 -4.73 6.82
CA PHE A 92 -0.11 -5.70 7.52
C PHE A 92 0.47 -6.10 8.87
N ALA A 93 1.79 -6.34 8.95
CA ALA A 93 2.46 -6.63 10.22
C ALA A 93 2.29 -5.47 11.21
N GLY A 94 2.42 -4.23 10.75
CA GLY A 94 2.17 -3.02 11.54
C GLY A 94 0.72 -2.92 12.02
N ILE A 95 -0.26 -3.17 11.14
CA ILE A 95 -1.69 -3.19 11.49
C ILE A 95 -1.98 -4.30 12.48
N ALA A 96 -1.49 -5.52 12.27
CA ALA A 96 -1.67 -6.64 13.17
C ALA A 96 -1.08 -6.36 14.56
N TYR A 97 0.14 -5.79 14.60
CA TYR A 97 0.74 -5.36 15.86
C TYR A 97 -0.12 -4.32 16.58
N PHE A 98 -0.68 -3.36 15.87
CA PHE A 98 -1.56 -2.35 16.45
C PHE A 98 -2.87 -2.94 16.95
N LEU A 99 -3.51 -3.82 16.19
CA LEU A 99 -4.79 -4.42 16.55
C LEU A 99 -4.70 -5.44 17.68
N PHE A 100 -3.59 -6.19 17.78
CA PHE A 100 -3.44 -7.33 18.69
C PHE A 100 -2.33 -7.15 19.74
N GLY A 101 -1.31 -6.30 19.47
CA GLY A 101 -0.12 -6.18 20.33
C GLY A 101 -0.20 -5.07 21.36
N VAL A 102 -0.90 -3.97 21.07
CA VAL A 102 -0.99 -2.78 21.94
C VAL A 102 -2.34 -2.74 22.69
N GLY A 103 -2.83 -3.90 23.08
CA GLY A 103 -4.10 -4.03 23.77
C GLY A 103 -4.16 -3.24 25.08
N GLY A 104 -4.65 -2.04 25.06
CA GLY A 104 -5.41 -1.48 26.16
C GLY A 104 -4.83 -0.32 26.97
N SER A 105 -3.70 0.29 26.69
CA SER A 105 -3.24 1.40 27.54
C SER A 105 -2.42 2.51 26.88
N THR A 106 -2.70 2.86 25.65
CA THR A 106 -2.08 4.07 25.08
C THR A 106 -3.11 5.17 24.93
N SER A 107 -3.02 6.14 25.83
CA SER A 107 -3.66 7.45 25.68
C SER A 107 -3.31 8.04 24.31
N GLY A 108 -4.31 8.47 23.59
CA GLY A 108 -4.42 8.86 22.20
C GLY A 108 -3.37 9.68 21.44
N SER A 109 -2.19 9.98 21.98
CA SER A 109 -1.23 10.83 21.25
C SER A 109 -0.11 10.06 20.55
N SER A 110 0.33 8.93 21.08
CA SER A 110 1.41 8.14 20.47
C SER A 110 0.96 7.32 19.24
N GLY A 111 -0.30 6.93 19.17
CA GLY A 111 -0.87 6.22 18.03
C GLY A 111 -0.91 7.05 16.74
N GLY A 112 -1.14 8.35 16.84
CA GLY A 112 -1.15 9.24 15.69
C GLY A 112 0.23 9.43 15.04
N ILE A 113 1.27 9.57 15.84
CA ILE A 113 2.65 9.72 15.34
C ILE A 113 3.12 8.42 14.68
N LEU A 114 2.85 7.28 15.32
CA LEU A 114 3.22 5.97 14.75
C LEU A 114 2.47 5.72 13.43
N GLY A 115 1.19 6.06 13.37
CA GLY A 115 0.39 5.98 12.14
C GLY A 115 0.93 6.87 11.02
N ALA A 116 1.37 8.09 11.34
CA ALA A 116 1.98 8.99 10.36
C ALA A 116 3.31 8.44 9.83
N VAL A 117 4.16 7.91 10.71
CA VAL A 117 5.44 7.27 10.31
C VAL A 117 5.19 6.07 9.41
N VAL A 118 4.27 5.17 9.77
CA VAL A 118 3.91 4.01 8.94
C VAL A 118 3.37 4.47 7.58
N TYR A 119 2.54 5.51 7.57
CA TYR A 119 2.02 6.07 6.32
C TYR A 119 3.14 6.56 5.39
N VAL A 120 4.09 7.36 5.89
CA VAL A 120 5.17 7.92 5.08
C VAL A 120 6.14 6.82 4.62
N VAL A 121 6.53 5.92 5.53
CA VAL A 121 7.56 4.89 5.25
C VAL A 121 7.03 3.73 4.40
N VAL A 122 5.74 3.40 4.52
CA VAL A 122 5.16 2.23 3.84
C VAL A 122 4.25 2.65 2.68
N MET A 123 3.31 3.57 2.92
CA MET A 123 2.25 3.85 1.94
C MET A 123 2.74 4.67 0.75
N LYS A 124 3.66 5.62 0.96
CA LYS A 124 4.21 6.43 -0.14
C LYS A 124 5.04 5.54 -1.09
N PRO A 125 6.07 4.80 -0.62
CA PRO A 125 6.83 3.88 -1.48
C PRO A 125 5.96 2.77 -2.10
N LYS A 126 4.95 2.26 -1.37
CA LYS A 126 3.99 1.30 -1.94
C LYS A 126 3.29 1.88 -3.15
N ARG A 127 2.74 3.08 -3.03
CA ARG A 127 1.99 3.74 -4.11
C ARG A 127 2.86 3.97 -5.35
N THR A 128 4.08 4.45 -5.18
CA THR A 128 5.06 4.62 -6.25
C THR A 128 5.34 3.30 -6.96
N ASN A 129 5.72 2.26 -6.23
CA ASN A 129 6.00 0.95 -6.84
C ASN A 129 4.77 0.33 -7.51
N GLN A 130 3.58 0.54 -6.96
CA GLN A 130 2.33 0.15 -7.60
C GLN A 130 2.12 0.89 -8.93
N GLN A 131 2.36 2.19 -8.98
CA GLN A 131 2.23 2.99 -10.20
C GLN A 131 3.24 2.56 -11.29
N ILE A 132 4.47 2.23 -10.92
CA ILE A 132 5.49 1.66 -11.82
C ILE A 132 5.02 0.30 -12.36
N PHE A 133 4.54 -0.60 -11.50
CA PHE A 133 4.04 -1.91 -11.91
C PHE A 133 2.88 -1.81 -12.91
N TYR A 134 1.94 -0.90 -12.66
CA TYR A 134 0.81 -0.67 -13.57
C TYR A 134 1.18 0.14 -14.83
N GLY A 135 2.40 0.68 -14.91
CA GLY A 135 2.90 1.46 -16.04
C GLY A 135 2.35 2.88 -16.10
N TYR A 136 1.97 3.46 -14.97
CA TYR A 136 1.54 4.86 -14.86
C TYR A 136 2.73 5.81 -14.72
N ILE A 137 3.85 5.32 -14.20
CA ILE A 137 5.09 6.06 -14.02
C ILE A 137 6.23 5.26 -14.66
N ASP A 138 7.11 5.96 -15.38
CA ASP A 138 8.34 5.39 -15.90
C ASP A 138 9.39 5.39 -14.78
N PRO A 139 9.95 4.22 -14.42
CA PRO A 139 10.95 4.15 -13.37
C PRO A 139 12.24 4.94 -13.67
N GLU A 140 12.56 5.19 -14.95
CA GLU A 140 13.73 5.96 -15.33
C GLU A 140 13.51 7.48 -15.11
N ALA A 141 12.28 7.96 -15.26
CA ALA A 141 11.96 9.37 -15.02
C ALA A 141 11.99 9.74 -13.53
N GLU A 142 11.59 8.82 -12.65
CA GLU A 142 11.54 9.07 -11.20
C GLU A 142 12.93 9.10 -10.57
N GLN A 143 13.87 8.28 -11.05
CA GLN A 143 15.27 8.32 -10.59
C GLN A 143 15.95 9.66 -10.93
N THR A 144 15.63 10.24 -12.06
CA THR A 144 16.17 11.54 -12.48
C THR A 144 15.66 12.67 -11.57
N GLU A 145 14.38 12.65 -11.16
CA GLU A 145 13.81 13.65 -10.26
C GLU A 145 14.35 13.52 -8.82
N GLU A 146 14.65 12.31 -8.35
CA GLU A 146 15.27 12.08 -7.04
C GLU A 146 16.74 12.56 -7.04
N GLU A 147 17.51 12.24 -8.08
CA GLU A 147 18.90 12.68 -8.22
C GLU A 147 19.00 14.23 -8.33
N GLU A 148 18.13 14.86 -9.13
CA GLU A 148 18.09 16.33 -9.22
C GLU A 148 17.69 17.00 -7.89
N SER A 149 16.82 16.36 -7.10
CA SER A 149 16.40 16.89 -5.80
C SER A 149 17.50 16.74 -4.74
N GLU A 150 18.28 15.67 -4.75
CA GLU A 150 19.42 15.46 -3.86
C GLU A 150 20.57 16.41 -4.20
N GLU A 151 20.91 16.59 -5.49
CA GLU A 151 21.91 17.58 -5.92
C GLU A 151 21.52 19.02 -5.54
N ALA A 152 20.24 19.37 -5.66
CA ALA A 152 19.76 20.69 -5.28
C ALA A 152 19.89 20.96 -3.77
N VAL A 153 19.68 19.94 -2.93
CA VAL A 153 19.85 20.03 -1.47
C VAL A 153 21.33 20.11 -1.10
N GLU A 154 22.19 19.31 -1.73
CA GLU A 154 23.64 19.33 -1.46
C GLU A 154 24.28 20.66 -1.85
N ASN A 155 23.92 21.21 -3.01
CA ASN A 155 24.38 22.53 -3.46
C ASN A 155 23.90 23.69 -2.54
N THR A 156 22.76 23.55 -1.88
CA THR A 156 22.25 24.57 -0.94
C THR A 156 22.98 24.53 0.40
N LEU A 157 23.57 23.39 0.75
CA LEU A 157 24.35 23.22 1.99
C LEU A 157 25.83 23.61 1.84
N GLU A 158 26.35 23.74 0.60
CA GLU A 158 27.73 24.08 0.32
C GLU A 158 27.99 25.58 0.07
N GLU A 159 27.00 26.48 0.16
CA GLU A 159 27.29 27.91 0.10
C GLU A 159 28.05 28.34 1.39
N PRO A 160 29.37 28.56 1.29
CA PRO A 160 30.15 28.98 2.48
C PRO A 160 29.83 30.43 2.77
N GLU A 161 29.62 30.70 4.06
CA GLU A 161 29.76 32.03 4.65
C GLU A 161 31.07 32.70 4.18
N LYS A 162 31.01 33.48 3.12
CA LYS A 162 32.02 34.45 2.75
C LYS A 162 31.31 35.74 2.44
N GLU A 163 31.23 36.58 3.45
CA GLU A 163 31.44 38.04 3.36
C GLU A 163 30.95 38.70 4.64
N GLN A 164 31.83 38.79 5.58
CA GLN A 164 31.88 39.94 6.51
C GLN A 164 33.35 40.17 6.91
N GLU A 165 34.05 41.00 6.14
CA GLU A 165 35.10 41.87 6.61
C GLU A 165 34.82 43.30 6.16
#